data_a183cb60a1f5c5aaaa6e0ee9d0d829f6
#
_entry.id   a183cb60a1f5c5aaaa6e0ee9d0d829f6
#
_cell.length_a   1.000
_cell.length_b   1.000
_cell.length_c   1.000
_cell.angle_alpha   90.00
_cell.angle_beta   90.00
_cell.angle_gamma   90.00
#
_symmetry.space_group_name_H-M   'P 1'
#
loop_
_entity.id
_entity.type
_entity.pdbx_description
1 polymer ?
#
loop_
_entity_poly.entity_id
_entity_poly.type
_entity_poly.pdbx_seq_one_letter_code
_entity_poly.pdbx_strand_id
1 'polypeptide(L)'
;MQPFVYLDHAATTPVRPEARDAMLPYLDEQAFGNPSSAHQAGRTSRAGLDRARRQVAQAIGAESGQVFFTSGGTEADNLAVLGAALAARDGGRPMRAAVSAVEHKAVLAAAHAVAHLGGSEESIAVDHNGVVDLNHLDQVLTRRPAVVSVMWVNNETGVIQPIAEIGRRCRAAGVLFHTDAVQAFGNLPLRLGEILCDLLSLSAHKIGGPKGVGALMVRSRDMVHPVIQGGSQQAGIRPGTENISGAVAFGCAAELAAREQPEHGRHLVGLRNELRDRLRTAVLDLVVVGESAERVPHILNVCVPGTDSETLLVHLDQAGIAASSGSACTTGAVEPSHVLVAMGIPRDLAISAVRFSLGRTTTKADIDRVVEEFPRVVARVRSAAGASSHG
;
A
#
# COMPACT_ATOMS: atom_id res chain seq x y z
N MET A 1 -1.76 -24.53 -23.36
CA MET A 1 -1.04 -23.58 -22.48
C MET A 1 -1.48 -23.88 -21.04
N GLN A 2 -0.54 -24.03 -20.12
CA GLN A 2 -0.88 -24.17 -18.71
C GLN A 2 -1.50 -22.84 -18.23
N PRO A 3 -2.52 -22.87 -17.33
CA PRO A 3 -3.16 -21.63 -16.83
C PRO A 3 -2.12 -20.78 -16.08
N PHE A 4 -2.16 -19.47 -16.32
CA PHE A 4 -1.30 -18.48 -15.66
C PHE A 4 -1.79 -18.24 -14.24
N VAL A 5 -0.91 -18.38 -13.25
CA VAL A 5 -1.19 -18.16 -11.84
C VAL A 5 -0.70 -16.77 -11.44
N TYR A 6 -1.61 -15.89 -11.03
CA TYR A 6 -1.26 -14.53 -10.62
C TYR A 6 -1.30 -14.37 -9.10
N LEU A 7 -0.13 -14.32 -8.48
CA LEU A 7 0.06 -14.10 -7.03
C LEU A 7 0.88 -12.83 -6.73
N ASP A 8 0.60 -11.75 -7.47
CA ASP A 8 1.19 -10.43 -7.24
C ASP A 8 0.12 -9.32 -7.06
N HIS A 9 -0.95 -9.66 -6.36
CA HIS A 9 -2.06 -8.72 -6.10
C HIS A 9 -1.67 -7.53 -5.21
N ALA A 10 -0.61 -7.64 -4.40
CA ALA A 10 -0.07 -6.50 -3.64
C ALA A 10 0.62 -5.46 -4.55
N ALA A 11 1.07 -5.83 -5.75
CA ALA A 11 1.57 -4.88 -6.74
C ALA A 11 0.42 -4.18 -7.48
N THR A 12 -0.56 -4.92 -7.99
CA THR A 12 -1.78 -4.40 -8.62
C THR A 12 -2.83 -5.50 -8.75
N THR A 13 -4.11 -5.12 -8.86
CA THR A 13 -5.20 -6.07 -9.11
C THR A 13 -5.87 -5.80 -10.46
N PRO A 14 -6.48 -6.82 -11.10
CA PRO A 14 -7.37 -6.59 -12.25
C PRO A 14 -8.53 -5.67 -11.87
N VAL A 15 -8.92 -4.79 -12.80
CA VAL A 15 -10.10 -3.93 -12.61
C VAL A 15 -11.35 -4.80 -12.53
N ARG A 16 -12.19 -4.57 -11.53
CA ARG A 16 -13.48 -5.24 -11.39
C ARG A 16 -14.40 -4.88 -12.56
N PRO A 17 -15.17 -5.82 -13.11
CA PRO A 17 -16.14 -5.52 -14.16
C PRO A 17 -17.09 -4.37 -13.80
N GLU A 18 -17.61 -4.36 -12.58
CA GLU A 18 -18.53 -3.34 -12.07
C GLU A 18 -17.87 -1.95 -12.03
N ALA A 19 -16.60 -1.87 -11.62
CA ALA A 19 -15.85 -0.62 -11.62
C ALA A 19 -15.55 -0.13 -13.02
N ARG A 20 -15.20 -1.05 -13.95
CA ARG A 20 -15.04 -0.74 -15.38
C ARG A 20 -16.34 -0.19 -15.96
N ASP A 21 -17.45 -0.88 -15.76
CA ASP A 21 -18.75 -0.51 -16.34
C ASP A 21 -19.26 0.83 -15.75
N ALA A 22 -18.96 1.11 -14.47
CA ALA A 22 -19.29 2.39 -13.84
C ALA A 22 -18.52 3.58 -14.43
N MET A 23 -17.30 3.38 -14.95
CA MET A 23 -16.50 4.47 -15.53
C MET A 23 -16.85 4.77 -17.00
N LEU A 24 -17.37 3.81 -17.76
CA LEU A 24 -17.60 3.95 -19.20
C LEU A 24 -18.44 5.19 -19.58
N PRO A 25 -19.56 5.52 -18.90
CA PRO A 25 -20.36 6.71 -19.21
C PRO A 25 -19.59 8.03 -19.14
N TYR A 26 -18.47 8.06 -18.39
CA TYR A 26 -17.64 9.25 -18.21
C TYR A 26 -16.47 9.33 -19.20
N LEU A 27 -16.34 8.34 -20.09
CA LEU A 27 -15.36 8.29 -21.17
C LEU A 27 -15.98 8.58 -22.54
N ASP A 28 -17.31 8.58 -22.62
CA ASP A 28 -18.08 8.81 -23.84
C ASP A 28 -18.94 10.08 -23.73
N GLU A 29 -19.82 10.30 -24.71
CA GLU A 29 -20.69 11.49 -24.82
C GLU A 29 -21.75 11.60 -23.71
N GLN A 30 -21.92 10.60 -22.84
CA GLN A 30 -22.99 10.60 -21.84
C GLN A 30 -22.68 11.53 -20.63
N ALA A 31 -21.42 11.54 -20.18
CA ALA A 31 -21.04 12.26 -18.95
C ALA A 31 -19.62 12.86 -18.98
N PHE A 32 -19.15 13.30 -20.15
CA PHE A 32 -17.77 13.79 -20.37
C PHE A 32 -17.48 15.18 -19.82
N GLY A 33 -18.49 15.90 -19.33
CA GLY A 33 -18.40 17.33 -18.98
C GLY A 33 -17.40 17.63 -17.88
N ASN A 34 -16.78 18.82 -17.91
CA ASN A 34 -15.94 19.30 -16.83
C ASN A 34 -16.81 19.61 -15.59
N PRO A 35 -16.54 19.02 -14.41
CA PRO A 35 -17.35 19.19 -13.21
C PRO A 35 -17.33 20.63 -12.66
N SER A 36 -16.39 21.48 -13.09
CA SER A 36 -16.35 22.90 -12.74
C SER A 36 -17.30 23.76 -13.58
N SER A 37 -17.86 23.23 -14.69
CA SER A 37 -18.75 23.96 -15.59
C SER A 37 -20.19 23.98 -15.07
N ALA A 38 -20.87 25.13 -15.20
CA ALA A 38 -22.23 25.31 -14.72
C ALA A 38 -23.32 24.70 -15.61
N HIS A 39 -23.00 24.32 -16.88
CA HIS A 39 -23.96 23.72 -17.81
C HIS A 39 -24.28 22.26 -17.46
N GLN A 40 -25.29 21.68 -18.13
CA GLN A 40 -25.82 20.34 -17.85
C GLN A 40 -24.75 19.26 -17.82
N ALA A 41 -23.87 19.19 -18.82
CA ALA A 41 -22.83 18.18 -18.89
C ALA A 41 -21.86 18.27 -17.67
N GLY A 42 -21.49 19.49 -17.27
CA GLY A 42 -20.67 19.71 -16.06
C GLY A 42 -21.37 19.26 -14.78
N ARG A 43 -22.68 19.57 -14.63
CA ARG A 43 -23.45 19.11 -13.47
C ARG A 43 -23.58 17.60 -13.39
N THR A 44 -23.73 16.92 -14.52
CA THR A 44 -23.77 15.44 -14.58
C THR A 44 -22.46 14.84 -14.09
N SER A 45 -21.33 15.34 -14.58
CA SER A 45 -20.00 14.90 -14.14
C SER A 45 -19.76 15.20 -12.66
N ARG A 46 -20.17 16.38 -12.19
CA ARG A 46 -20.09 16.77 -10.77
C ARG A 46 -20.86 15.81 -9.88
N ALA A 47 -22.08 15.44 -10.27
CA ALA A 47 -22.90 14.50 -9.52
C ALA A 47 -22.23 13.12 -9.40
N GLY A 48 -21.56 12.66 -10.48
CA GLY A 48 -20.75 11.43 -10.46
C GLY A 48 -19.57 11.51 -9.50
N LEU A 49 -18.81 12.60 -9.56
CA LEU A 49 -17.66 12.83 -8.67
C LEU A 49 -18.10 12.89 -7.19
N ASP A 50 -19.19 13.60 -6.88
CA ASP A 50 -19.71 13.70 -5.52
C ASP A 50 -20.25 12.36 -4.99
N ARG A 51 -20.87 11.55 -5.85
CA ARG A 51 -21.27 10.18 -5.51
C ARG A 51 -20.06 9.31 -5.20
N ALA A 52 -19.04 9.30 -6.06
CA ALA A 52 -17.82 8.56 -5.86
C ALA A 52 -17.12 8.93 -4.54
N ARG A 53 -17.09 10.23 -4.22
CA ARG A 53 -16.53 10.74 -2.95
C ARG A 53 -17.30 10.19 -1.74
N ARG A 54 -18.63 10.17 -1.80
CA ARG A 54 -19.44 9.58 -0.72
C ARG A 54 -19.19 8.09 -0.57
N GLN A 55 -19.06 7.34 -1.67
CA GLN A 55 -18.79 5.89 -1.64
C GLN A 55 -17.44 5.60 -0.99
N VAL A 56 -16.37 6.31 -1.37
CA VAL A 56 -15.04 6.17 -0.73
C VAL A 56 -15.12 6.54 0.75
N ALA A 57 -15.75 7.67 1.09
CA ALA A 57 -15.89 8.11 2.47
C ALA A 57 -16.64 7.10 3.33
N GLN A 58 -17.76 6.56 2.86
CA GLN A 58 -18.53 5.53 3.56
C GLN A 58 -17.72 4.25 3.79
N ALA A 59 -16.95 3.84 2.78
CA ALA A 59 -16.12 2.63 2.86
C ALA A 59 -15.03 2.70 3.95
N ILE A 60 -14.62 3.93 4.35
CA ILE A 60 -13.62 4.14 5.39
C ILE A 60 -14.19 4.73 6.69
N GLY A 61 -15.48 5.02 6.75
CA GLY A 61 -16.11 5.66 7.92
C GLY A 61 -15.75 7.13 8.08
N ALA A 62 -15.51 7.86 6.96
CA ALA A 62 -15.23 9.30 6.92
C ALA A 62 -16.44 10.11 6.47
N GLU A 63 -16.38 11.43 6.67
CA GLU A 63 -17.26 12.36 6.00
C GLU A 63 -16.79 12.63 4.56
N SER A 64 -17.72 12.82 3.62
CA SER A 64 -17.36 13.04 2.21
C SER A 64 -16.50 14.29 2.00
N GLY A 65 -16.68 15.34 2.82
CA GLY A 65 -15.88 16.56 2.78
C GLY A 65 -14.41 16.39 3.17
N GLN A 66 -14.05 15.23 3.72
CA GLN A 66 -12.68 14.88 4.13
C GLN A 66 -11.91 14.09 3.08
N VAL A 67 -12.54 13.63 1.99
CA VAL A 67 -11.92 12.80 0.96
C VAL A 67 -11.55 13.64 -0.26
N PHE A 68 -10.29 13.61 -0.66
CA PHE A 68 -9.73 14.34 -1.80
C PHE A 68 -9.10 13.35 -2.79
N PHE A 69 -9.56 13.36 -4.05
CA PHE A 69 -9.01 12.46 -5.08
C PHE A 69 -7.62 12.91 -5.52
N THR A 70 -6.74 11.92 -5.69
CA THR A 70 -5.37 12.05 -6.18
C THR A 70 -5.15 11.12 -7.38
N SER A 71 -3.95 11.14 -7.98
CA SER A 71 -3.59 10.20 -9.05
C SER A 71 -3.23 8.80 -8.57
N GLY A 72 -3.12 8.57 -7.26
CA GLY A 72 -2.76 7.29 -6.66
C GLY A 72 -2.25 7.44 -5.23
N GLY A 73 -1.84 6.32 -4.62
CA GLY A 73 -1.27 6.31 -3.27
C GLY A 73 -0.02 7.18 -3.15
N THR A 74 0.88 7.13 -4.12
CA THR A 74 2.11 7.94 -4.10
C THR A 74 1.83 9.44 -4.00
N GLU A 75 0.87 9.98 -4.76
CA GLU A 75 0.49 11.38 -4.63
C GLU A 75 -0.18 11.66 -3.28
N ALA A 76 -1.02 10.75 -2.80
CA ALA A 76 -1.67 10.88 -1.50
C ALA A 76 -0.65 10.93 -0.35
N ASP A 77 0.38 10.05 -0.37
CA ASP A 77 1.46 10.02 0.62
C ASP A 77 2.30 11.29 0.61
N ASN A 78 2.66 11.77 -0.59
CA ASN A 78 3.39 13.04 -0.73
C ASN A 78 2.57 14.22 -0.20
N LEU A 79 1.29 14.28 -0.55
CA LEU A 79 0.39 15.34 -0.05
C LEU A 79 0.21 15.25 1.47
N ALA A 80 0.17 14.05 2.04
CA ALA A 80 0.07 13.86 3.49
C ALA A 80 1.35 14.29 4.20
N VAL A 81 2.52 13.77 3.81
CA VAL A 81 3.77 13.98 4.55
C VAL A 81 4.37 15.34 4.25
N LEU A 82 4.60 15.66 2.97
CA LEU A 82 5.18 16.93 2.55
C LEU A 82 4.19 18.08 2.77
N GLY A 83 2.91 17.88 2.43
CA GLY A 83 1.86 18.89 2.64
C GLY A 83 1.67 19.25 4.11
N ALA A 84 1.73 18.28 5.04
CA ALA A 84 1.67 18.55 6.48
C ALA A 84 2.91 19.30 6.99
N ALA A 85 4.11 18.95 6.49
CA ALA A 85 5.34 19.65 6.84
C ALA A 85 5.31 21.12 6.34
N LEU A 86 4.81 21.38 5.14
CA LEU A 86 4.62 22.71 4.58
C LEU A 86 3.60 23.53 5.40
N ALA A 87 2.47 22.93 5.77
CA ALA A 87 1.47 23.59 6.61
C ALA A 87 2.03 23.93 8.00
N ALA A 88 2.88 23.06 8.57
CA ALA A 88 3.57 23.35 9.83
C ALA A 88 4.50 24.57 9.70
N ARG A 89 5.31 24.62 8.63
CA ARG A 89 6.20 25.77 8.35
C ARG A 89 5.45 27.08 8.27
N ASP A 90 4.37 27.10 7.51
CA ASP A 90 3.58 28.33 7.31
C ASP A 90 2.85 28.74 8.59
N GLY A 91 2.59 27.79 9.50
CA GLY A 91 2.15 28.04 10.88
C GLY A 91 3.28 28.36 11.86
N GLY A 92 4.52 28.61 11.40
CA GLY A 92 5.67 28.96 12.24
C GLY A 92 6.25 27.78 13.07
N ARG A 93 5.92 26.54 12.71
CA ARG A 93 6.44 25.32 13.34
C ARG A 93 7.54 24.69 12.50
N PRO A 94 8.49 23.94 13.09
CA PRO A 94 9.53 23.24 12.34
C PRO A 94 8.95 22.23 11.34
N MET A 95 9.50 22.20 10.12
CA MET A 95 9.25 21.16 9.13
C MET A 95 9.98 19.88 9.55
N ARG A 96 9.31 18.98 10.26
CA ARG A 96 9.89 17.70 10.68
C ARG A 96 8.91 16.57 10.36
N ALA A 97 9.37 15.59 9.56
CA ALA A 97 8.64 14.37 9.28
C ALA A 97 9.27 13.19 10.03
N ALA A 98 8.48 12.40 10.72
CA ALA A 98 8.92 11.14 11.31
C ALA A 98 8.14 10.00 10.64
N VAL A 99 8.86 9.00 10.12
CA VAL A 99 8.26 7.92 9.31
C VAL A 99 8.79 6.57 9.76
N SER A 100 7.99 5.51 9.69
CA SER A 100 8.50 4.19 10.06
C SER A 100 9.61 3.73 9.08
N ALA A 101 10.54 2.92 9.57
CA ALA A 101 11.64 2.39 8.76
C ALA A 101 11.16 1.42 7.66
N VAL A 102 9.90 0.97 7.73
CA VAL A 102 9.30 -0.01 6.82
C VAL A 102 8.23 0.59 5.90
N GLU A 103 8.21 1.92 5.75
CA GLU A 103 7.26 2.62 4.88
C GLU A 103 7.42 2.26 3.40
N HIS A 104 6.35 2.50 2.63
CA HIS A 104 6.45 2.52 1.18
C HIS A 104 7.43 3.60 0.71
N LYS A 105 8.13 3.36 -0.40
CA LYS A 105 9.13 4.31 -0.97
C LYS A 105 8.57 5.72 -1.18
N ALA A 106 7.27 5.87 -1.44
CA ALA A 106 6.63 7.17 -1.61
C ALA A 106 6.67 8.01 -0.33
N VAL A 107 6.43 7.38 0.84
CA VAL A 107 6.49 8.04 2.15
C VAL A 107 7.93 8.38 2.53
N LEU A 108 8.87 7.44 2.34
CA LEU A 108 10.29 7.68 2.59
C LEU A 108 10.82 8.83 1.74
N ALA A 109 10.50 8.85 0.45
CA ALA A 109 10.89 9.92 -0.46
C ALA A 109 10.24 11.27 -0.11
N ALA A 110 8.99 11.27 0.36
CA ALA A 110 8.32 12.48 0.81
C ALA A 110 8.97 13.06 2.09
N ALA A 111 9.36 12.21 3.04
CA ALA A 111 10.12 12.63 4.23
C ALA A 111 11.50 13.18 3.85
N HIS A 112 12.19 12.52 2.93
CA HIS A 112 13.46 13.00 2.40
C HIS A 112 13.33 14.37 1.70
N ALA A 113 12.24 14.59 0.94
CA ALA A 113 11.95 15.89 0.35
C ALA A 113 11.73 16.98 1.41
N VAL A 114 11.14 16.66 2.56
CA VAL A 114 11.02 17.60 3.70
C VAL A 114 12.42 18.04 4.18
N ALA A 115 13.36 17.10 4.32
CA ALA A 115 14.73 17.42 4.72
C ALA A 115 15.43 18.29 3.66
N HIS A 116 15.30 17.98 2.37
CA HIS A 116 15.86 18.79 1.27
C HIS A 116 15.32 20.23 1.21
N LEU A 117 14.09 20.46 1.66
CA LEU A 117 13.48 21.78 1.72
C LEU A 117 13.85 22.57 3.01
N GLY A 118 14.89 22.13 3.72
CA GLY A 118 15.39 22.79 4.94
C GLY A 118 14.70 22.34 6.24
N GLY A 119 13.89 21.29 6.17
CA GLY A 119 13.32 20.61 7.33
C GLY A 119 14.22 19.50 7.88
N SER A 120 13.61 18.48 8.47
CA SER A 120 14.32 17.26 8.92
C SER A 120 13.43 16.05 8.81
N GLU A 121 14.06 14.89 8.57
CA GLU A 121 13.42 13.58 8.62
C GLU A 121 13.94 12.75 9.79
N GLU A 122 13.12 11.85 10.29
CA GLU A 122 13.50 10.91 11.34
C GLU A 122 12.84 9.56 11.09
N SER A 123 13.61 8.47 11.22
CA SER A 123 13.11 7.11 11.04
C SER A 123 12.69 6.53 12.39
N ILE A 124 11.50 5.92 12.44
CA ILE A 124 10.99 5.19 13.61
C ILE A 124 11.34 3.71 13.43
N ALA A 125 12.09 3.15 14.37
CA ALA A 125 12.54 1.77 14.32
C ALA A 125 11.37 0.76 14.41
N VAL A 126 11.63 -0.44 13.90
CA VAL A 126 10.76 -1.61 14.03
C VAL A 126 11.49 -2.75 14.74
N ASP A 127 10.74 -3.71 15.27
CA ASP A 127 11.29 -4.94 15.82
C ASP A 127 11.61 -5.95 14.68
N HIS A 128 12.14 -7.12 15.07
CA HIS A 128 12.48 -8.21 14.13
C HIS A 128 11.26 -8.81 13.40
N ASN A 129 10.05 -8.54 13.84
CA ASN A 129 8.82 -8.91 13.15
C ASN A 129 8.30 -7.81 12.21
N GLY A 130 8.94 -6.65 12.19
CA GLY A 130 8.54 -5.50 11.39
C GLY A 130 7.46 -4.62 12.03
N VAL A 131 7.20 -4.79 13.33
CA VAL A 131 6.26 -3.96 14.09
C VAL A 131 6.98 -2.74 14.66
N VAL A 132 6.37 -1.56 14.56
CA VAL A 132 6.92 -0.30 15.04
C VAL A 132 7.24 -0.39 16.55
N ASP A 133 8.46 0.02 16.92
CA ASP A 133 8.86 0.17 18.32
C ASP A 133 8.17 1.40 18.95
N LEU A 134 7.18 1.12 19.79
CA LEU A 134 6.39 2.16 20.45
C LEU A 134 7.20 2.98 21.45
N ASN A 135 8.30 2.45 22.03
CA ASN A 135 9.17 3.22 22.90
C ASN A 135 10.01 4.21 22.10
N HIS A 136 10.49 3.79 20.92
CA HIS A 136 11.17 4.71 20.01
C HIS A 136 10.21 5.77 19.47
N LEU A 137 8.96 5.41 19.13
CA LEU A 137 7.93 6.39 18.78
C LEU A 137 7.74 7.43 19.88
N ASP A 138 7.65 7.04 21.15
CA ASP A 138 7.50 7.98 22.26
C ASP A 138 8.68 8.97 22.34
N GLN A 139 9.92 8.51 22.12
CA GLN A 139 11.10 9.39 22.05
C GLN A 139 11.00 10.39 20.88
N VAL A 140 10.57 9.93 19.71
CA VAL A 140 10.33 10.77 18.52
C VAL A 140 9.28 11.84 18.80
N LEU A 141 8.19 11.48 19.46
CA LEU A 141 7.09 12.39 19.78
C LEU A 141 7.51 13.54 20.73
N THR A 142 8.53 13.34 21.58
CA THR A 142 9.08 14.43 22.43
C THR A 142 9.62 15.60 21.60
N ARG A 143 10.06 15.34 20.35
CA ARG A 143 10.60 16.35 19.43
C ARG A 143 9.53 17.07 18.62
N ARG A 144 8.25 16.71 18.83
CA ARG A 144 7.05 17.28 18.19
C ARG A 144 7.20 17.42 16.67
N PRO A 145 7.34 16.32 15.90
CA PRO A 145 7.34 16.39 14.46
C PRO A 145 6.03 17.01 13.93
N ALA A 146 6.05 17.58 12.75
CA ALA A 146 4.86 18.09 12.08
C ALA A 146 3.89 16.95 11.73
N VAL A 147 4.44 15.80 11.36
CA VAL A 147 3.68 14.59 11.03
C VAL A 147 4.48 13.34 11.41
N VAL A 148 3.78 12.35 11.94
CA VAL A 148 4.22 10.96 12.05
C VAL A 148 3.51 10.17 10.99
N SER A 149 4.25 9.36 10.20
CA SER A 149 3.67 8.44 9.21
C SER A 149 4.05 7.01 9.55
N VAL A 150 3.03 6.16 9.70
CA VAL A 150 3.21 4.71 9.86
C VAL A 150 2.17 4.02 9.00
N MET A 151 2.63 3.26 7.99
CA MET A 151 1.73 2.49 7.13
C MET A 151 0.95 1.47 7.96
N TRP A 152 -0.32 1.24 7.62
CA TRP A 152 -1.14 0.31 8.37
C TRP A 152 -0.73 -1.14 8.17
N VAL A 153 -0.46 -1.49 6.92
CA VAL A 153 -0.06 -2.85 6.51
C VAL A 153 1.15 -2.75 5.62
N ASN A 154 2.21 -3.44 5.98
CA ASN A 154 3.40 -3.48 5.14
C ASN A 154 3.14 -4.27 3.85
N ASN A 155 3.44 -3.66 2.72
CA ASN A 155 3.16 -4.21 1.38
C ASN A 155 4.08 -5.38 0.98
N GLU A 156 5.17 -5.61 1.70
CA GLU A 156 6.11 -6.71 1.44
C GLU A 156 5.84 -7.90 2.35
N THR A 157 5.71 -7.67 3.65
CA THR A 157 5.58 -8.71 4.68
C THR A 157 4.14 -9.03 5.05
N GLY A 158 3.23 -8.09 4.82
CA GLY A 158 1.84 -8.18 5.26
C GLY A 158 1.63 -7.89 6.75
N VAL A 159 2.66 -7.48 7.48
CA VAL A 159 2.57 -7.18 8.92
C VAL A 159 1.65 -5.98 9.15
N ILE A 160 0.77 -6.11 10.13
CA ILE A 160 -0.19 -5.10 10.55
C ILE A 160 0.42 -4.27 11.68
N GLN A 161 0.43 -2.94 11.55
CA GLN A 161 0.92 -2.03 12.56
C GLN A 161 -0.15 -1.70 13.61
N PRO A 162 0.22 -1.41 14.86
CA PRO A 162 -0.70 -1.08 15.95
C PRO A 162 -1.25 0.36 15.82
N ILE A 163 -1.95 0.65 14.72
CA ILE A 163 -2.36 1.99 14.27
C ILE A 163 -3.21 2.74 15.31
N ALA A 164 -4.11 2.03 16.00
CA ALA A 164 -4.95 2.64 17.03
C ALA A 164 -4.12 3.15 18.24
N GLU A 165 -3.09 2.40 18.64
CA GLU A 165 -2.15 2.80 19.70
C GLU A 165 -1.30 3.99 19.26
N ILE A 166 -0.74 3.92 18.04
CA ILE A 166 0.06 4.99 17.46
C ILE A 166 -0.77 6.28 17.37
N GLY A 167 -2.00 6.20 16.86
CA GLY A 167 -2.89 7.35 16.78
C GLY A 167 -3.21 7.97 18.14
N ARG A 168 -3.39 7.16 19.20
CA ARG A 168 -3.59 7.67 20.56
C ARG A 168 -2.37 8.43 21.08
N ARG A 169 -1.16 7.91 20.87
CA ARG A 169 0.10 8.55 21.28
C ARG A 169 0.36 9.84 20.53
N CYS A 170 0.19 9.85 19.21
CA CYS A 170 0.32 11.06 18.39
C CYS A 170 -0.67 12.14 18.82
N ARG A 171 -1.93 11.78 19.04
CA ARG A 171 -2.96 12.71 19.52
C ARG A 171 -2.62 13.28 20.92
N ALA A 172 -2.16 12.47 21.84
CA ALA A 172 -1.73 12.91 23.18
C ALA A 172 -0.55 13.88 23.10
N ALA A 173 0.35 13.71 22.13
CA ALA A 173 1.50 14.59 21.89
C ALA A 173 1.15 15.85 21.05
N GLY A 174 -0.07 15.95 20.50
CA GLY A 174 -0.48 17.03 19.59
C GLY A 174 0.25 17.02 18.25
N VAL A 175 0.58 15.82 17.75
CA VAL A 175 1.30 15.55 16.49
C VAL A 175 0.33 14.95 15.49
N LEU A 176 0.36 15.40 14.22
CA LEU A 176 -0.47 14.83 13.15
C LEU A 176 -0.03 13.39 12.87
N PHE A 177 -1.02 12.51 12.71
CA PHE A 177 -0.79 11.11 12.37
C PHE A 177 -1.32 10.80 10.96
N HIS A 178 -0.43 10.37 10.08
CA HIS A 178 -0.72 9.82 8.77
C HIS A 178 -0.55 8.31 8.78
N THR A 179 -1.44 7.60 8.07
CA THR A 179 -1.27 6.19 7.77
C THR A 179 -1.48 5.92 6.27
N ASP A 180 -0.51 5.27 5.62
CA ASP A 180 -0.72 4.64 4.32
C ASP A 180 -1.57 3.38 4.52
N ALA A 181 -2.85 3.46 4.12
CA ALA A 181 -3.81 2.37 4.22
C ALA A 181 -4.01 1.62 2.90
N VAL A 182 -3.13 1.82 1.91
CA VAL A 182 -3.25 1.25 0.56
C VAL A 182 -3.34 -0.28 0.57
N GLN A 183 -2.62 -0.96 1.45
CA GLN A 183 -2.68 -2.42 1.60
C GLN A 183 -3.71 -2.88 2.64
N ALA A 184 -4.17 -1.99 3.53
CA ALA A 184 -5.20 -2.30 4.51
C ALA A 184 -6.60 -2.24 3.89
N PHE A 185 -6.86 -1.26 3.02
CA PHE A 185 -8.16 -0.99 2.44
C PHE A 185 -8.67 -2.19 1.61
N GLY A 186 -9.87 -2.65 1.92
CA GLY A 186 -10.49 -3.84 1.32
C GLY A 186 -9.98 -5.18 1.86
N ASN A 187 -8.90 -5.19 2.66
CA ASN A 187 -8.34 -6.40 3.27
C ASN A 187 -8.55 -6.47 4.79
N LEU A 188 -8.67 -5.32 5.44
CA LEU A 188 -9.01 -5.19 6.86
C LEU A 188 -10.29 -4.36 7.03
N PRO A 189 -11.04 -4.54 8.14
CA PRO A 189 -12.12 -3.62 8.49
C PRO A 189 -11.53 -2.24 8.78
N LEU A 190 -11.91 -1.24 7.98
CA LEU A 190 -11.40 0.11 8.10
C LEU A 190 -12.45 1.00 8.75
N ARG A 191 -12.19 1.44 9.99
CA ARG A 191 -13.09 2.29 10.78
C ARG A 191 -12.30 3.46 11.37
N LEU A 192 -12.37 4.61 10.73
CA LEU A 192 -11.61 5.80 11.15
C LEU A 192 -11.85 6.22 12.61
N GLY A 193 -13.06 6.00 13.14
CA GLY A 193 -13.37 6.30 14.53
C GLY A 193 -12.52 5.54 15.57
N GLU A 194 -11.97 4.39 15.19
CA GLU A 194 -11.14 3.54 16.04
C GLU A 194 -9.64 3.83 15.90
N ILE A 195 -9.22 4.47 14.79
CA ILE A 195 -7.80 4.59 14.41
C ILE A 195 -7.16 5.91 14.84
N LEU A 196 -7.97 6.97 14.97
CA LEU A 196 -7.54 8.30 15.38
C LEU A 196 -6.46 8.94 14.48
N CYS A 197 -6.38 8.59 13.18
CA CYS A 197 -5.49 9.26 12.24
C CYS A 197 -6.08 10.59 11.76
N ASP A 198 -5.20 11.50 11.35
CA ASP A 198 -5.55 12.80 10.79
C ASP A 198 -5.55 12.77 9.26
N LEU A 199 -4.68 11.93 8.69
CA LEU A 199 -4.44 11.75 7.27
C LEU A 199 -4.40 10.25 6.95
N LEU A 200 -5.04 9.83 5.82
CA LEU A 200 -5.06 8.43 5.40
C LEU A 200 -5.01 8.33 3.88
N SER A 201 -4.00 7.62 3.36
CA SER A 201 -3.79 7.41 1.93
C SER A 201 -4.47 6.14 1.41
N LEU A 202 -5.07 6.25 0.22
CA LEU A 202 -5.78 5.16 -0.47
C LEU A 202 -5.38 5.08 -1.94
N SER A 203 -5.46 3.88 -2.52
CA SER A 203 -5.24 3.65 -3.95
C SER A 203 -6.27 2.69 -4.53
N ALA A 204 -6.86 3.05 -5.66
CA ALA A 204 -7.94 2.27 -6.27
C ALA A 204 -7.49 0.91 -6.81
N HIS A 205 -6.30 0.85 -7.43
CA HIS A 205 -5.85 -0.34 -8.13
C HIS A 205 -5.51 -1.54 -7.22
N LYS A 206 -5.47 -1.34 -5.90
CA LYS A 206 -5.27 -2.43 -4.93
C LYS A 206 -6.56 -3.15 -4.55
N ILE A 207 -7.72 -2.53 -4.86
CA ILE A 207 -9.05 -3.05 -4.52
C ILE A 207 -9.92 -3.35 -5.76
N GLY A 208 -9.29 -3.43 -6.93
CA GLY A 208 -10.00 -3.68 -8.19
C GLY A 208 -10.57 -2.44 -8.87
N GLY A 209 -10.11 -1.25 -8.49
CA GLY A 209 -10.30 -0.02 -9.24
C GLY A 209 -9.21 0.19 -10.30
N PRO A 210 -9.29 1.26 -11.12
CA PRO A 210 -8.28 1.56 -12.13
C PRO A 210 -6.99 2.12 -11.52
N LYS A 211 -5.89 1.96 -12.25
CA LYS A 211 -4.65 2.70 -12.01
C LYS A 211 -4.87 4.19 -12.31
N GLY A 212 -4.04 5.07 -11.75
CA GLY A 212 -4.11 6.50 -12.01
C GLY A 212 -5.20 7.25 -11.21
N VAL A 213 -5.69 6.64 -10.13
CA VAL A 213 -6.57 7.28 -9.14
C VAL A 213 -6.35 6.71 -7.75
N GLY A 214 -6.35 7.60 -6.77
CA GLY A 214 -6.31 7.34 -5.34
C GLY A 214 -7.07 8.43 -4.58
N ALA A 215 -6.93 8.44 -3.27
CA ALA A 215 -7.49 9.50 -2.43
C ALA A 215 -6.64 9.70 -1.18
N LEU A 216 -6.63 10.94 -0.69
CA LEU A 216 -6.22 11.29 0.66
C LEU A 216 -7.46 11.67 1.48
N MET A 217 -7.67 11.01 2.61
CA MET A 217 -8.56 11.51 3.64
C MET A 217 -7.78 12.52 4.50
N VAL A 218 -8.36 13.68 4.73
CA VAL A 218 -7.80 14.77 5.54
C VAL A 218 -8.87 15.20 6.54
N ARG A 219 -8.58 15.09 7.84
CA ARG A 219 -9.55 15.41 8.90
C ARG A 219 -9.95 16.89 8.88
N SER A 220 -8.99 17.80 8.69
CA SER A 220 -9.23 19.24 8.53
C SER A 220 -8.28 19.80 7.47
N ARG A 221 -8.80 20.69 6.61
CA ARG A 221 -8.08 21.18 5.43
C ARG A 221 -6.81 21.98 5.73
N ASP A 222 -6.75 22.60 6.89
CA ASP A 222 -5.60 23.35 7.39
C ASP A 222 -4.41 22.47 7.80
N MET A 223 -4.59 21.14 7.86
CA MET A 223 -3.54 20.20 8.20
C MET A 223 -2.52 19.97 7.08
N VAL A 224 -2.89 20.28 5.83
CA VAL A 224 -2.02 20.08 4.68
C VAL A 224 -2.03 21.28 3.73
N HIS A 225 -0.87 21.60 3.16
CA HIS A 225 -0.74 22.51 2.02
C HIS A 225 -0.68 21.74 0.70
N PRO A 226 -1.21 22.29 -0.41
CA PRO A 226 -1.13 21.65 -1.71
C PRO A 226 0.34 21.52 -2.15
N VAL A 227 0.72 20.33 -2.59
CA VAL A 227 2.04 20.06 -3.17
C VAL A 227 2.06 20.45 -4.66
N ILE A 228 0.91 20.33 -5.33
CA ILE A 228 0.72 20.77 -6.71
C ILE A 228 -0.03 22.10 -6.66
N GLN A 229 0.46 23.11 -7.40
CA GLN A 229 -0.18 24.44 -7.44
C GLN A 229 -1.14 24.54 -8.62
N GLY A 230 -2.28 25.25 -8.44
CA GLY A 230 -3.28 25.42 -9.52
C GLY A 230 -4.58 26.06 -9.05
N GLY A 231 -5.70 25.62 -9.63
CA GLY A 231 -7.04 26.12 -9.35
C GLY A 231 -7.64 25.59 -8.04
N SER A 232 -8.95 25.79 -7.87
CA SER A 232 -9.68 25.47 -6.64
C SER A 232 -10.25 24.04 -6.60
N GLN A 233 -9.90 23.18 -7.56
CA GLN A 233 -10.37 21.78 -7.59
C GLN A 233 -9.97 21.06 -6.29
N GLN A 234 -10.76 20.06 -5.90
CA GLN A 234 -10.58 19.36 -4.62
C GLN A 234 -10.39 20.35 -3.43
N ALA A 235 -11.16 21.43 -3.42
CA ALA A 235 -11.09 22.50 -2.41
C ALA A 235 -9.70 23.17 -2.30
N GLY A 236 -8.92 23.21 -3.38
CA GLY A 236 -7.57 23.78 -3.42
C GLY A 236 -6.48 22.87 -2.87
N ILE A 237 -6.82 21.73 -2.27
CA ILE A 237 -5.85 20.76 -1.74
C ILE A 237 -5.15 20.00 -2.86
N ARG A 238 -5.90 19.63 -3.91
CA ARG A 238 -5.37 18.96 -5.09
C ARG A 238 -5.94 19.62 -6.35
N PRO A 239 -5.31 20.67 -6.87
CA PRO A 239 -5.71 21.35 -8.09
C PRO A 239 -5.60 20.48 -9.35
N GLY A 240 -6.22 20.96 -10.43
CA GLY A 240 -6.23 20.32 -11.75
C GLY A 240 -7.54 19.60 -12.03
N THR A 241 -7.90 19.52 -13.32
CA THR A 241 -9.15 18.87 -13.77
C THR A 241 -9.21 17.44 -13.23
N GLU A 242 -10.35 17.11 -12.63
CA GLU A 242 -10.54 15.82 -11.96
C GLU A 242 -10.66 14.66 -12.96
N ASN A 243 -10.04 13.53 -12.63
CA ASN A 243 -10.22 12.25 -13.31
C ASN A 243 -11.55 11.62 -12.89
N ILE A 244 -12.65 12.06 -13.50
CA ILE A 244 -14.01 11.67 -13.07
C ILE A 244 -14.26 10.18 -13.31
N SER A 245 -13.91 9.67 -14.46
CA SER A 245 -14.07 8.25 -14.79
C SER A 245 -13.32 7.35 -13.80
N GLY A 246 -12.07 7.71 -13.49
CA GLY A 246 -11.27 7.01 -12.47
C GLY A 246 -11.87 7.13 -11.06
N ALA A 247 -12.33 8.33 -10.67
CA ALA A 247 -12.95 8.55 -9.37
C ALA A 247 -14.24 7.74 -9.19
N VAL A 248 -15.10 7.68 -10.23
CA VAL A 248 -16.34 6.89 -10.21
C VAL A 248 -16.05 5.39 -10.12
N ALA A 249 -15.11 4.90 -10.90
CA ALA A 249 -14.67 3.51 -10.80
C ALA A 249 -14.06 3.19 -9.42
N PHE A 250 -13.29 4.12 -8.84
CA PHE A 250 -12.76 3.97 -7.48
C PHE A 250 -13.88 3.93 -6.44
N GLY A 251 -14.88 4.81 -6.51
CA GLY A 251 -16.04 4.79 -5.62
C GLY A 251 -16.78 3.45 -5.65
N CYS A 252 -17.04 2.91 -6.86
CA CYS A 252 -17.64 1.59 -7.04
C CYS A 252 -16.77 0.47 -6.44
N ALA A 253 -15.47 0.46 -6.72
CA ALA A 253 -14.55 -0.54 -6.18
C ALA A 253 -14.44 -0.44 -4.64
N ALA A 254 -14.47 0.75 -4.07
CA ALA A 254 -14.43 1.00 -2.63
C ALA A 254 -15.65 0.42 -1.90
N GLU A 255 -16.85 0.68 -2.44
CA GLU A 255 -18.10 0.14 -1.90
C GLU A 255 -18.13 -1.39 -1.93
N LEU A 256 -17.73 -1.98 -3.07
CA LEU A 256 -17.65 -3.43 -3.23
C LEU A 256 -16.62 -4.05 -2.28
N ALA A 257 -15.43 -3.47 -2.21
CA ALA A 257 -14.36 -3.97 -1.36
C ALA A 257 -14.73 -3.94 0.13
N ALA A 258 -15.36 -2.87 0.61
CA ALA A 258 -15.82 -2.77 1.99
C ALA A 258 -16.91 -3.79 2.31
N ARG A 259 -17.87 -4.00 1.39
CA ARG A 259 -18.95 -4.97 1.55
C ARG A 259 -18.46 -6.41 1.57
N GLU A 260 -17.51 -6.75 0.71
CA GLU A 260 -17.04 -8.13 0.54
C GLU A 260 -15.89 -8.50 1.50
N GLN A 261 -15.26 -7.51 2.15
CA GLN A 261 -14.07 -7.68 2.99
C GLN A 261 -14.16 -8.84 3.99
N PRO A 262 -15.26 -9.03 4.79
CA PRO A 262 -15.27 -10.08 5.80
C PRO A 262 -15.22 -11.50 5.23
N GLU A 263 -15.88 -11.74 4.09
CA GLU A 263 -15.89 -13.05 3.43
C GLU A 263 -14.58 -13.28 2.70
N HIS A 264 -14.13 -12.27 1.94
CA HIS A 264 -12.87 -12.28 1.21
C HIS A 264 -11.68 -12.54 2.14
N GLY A 265 -11.61 -11.84 3.28
CA GLY A 265 -10.57 -12.04 4.28
C GLY A 265 -10.51 -13.48 4.81
N ARG A 266 -11.65 -14.08 5.14
CA ARG A 266 -11.71 -15.49 5.60
C ARG A 266 -11.21 -16.46 4.53
N HIS A 267 -11.62 -16.27 3.28
CA HIS A 267 -11.19 -17.10 2.16
C HIS A 267 -9.66 -17.03 1.97
N LEU A 268 -9.10 -15.83 1.93
CA LEU A 268 -7.66 -15.64 1.71
C LEU A 268 -6.80 -16.13 2.87
N VAL A 269 -7.26 -16.03 4.12
CA VAL A 269 -6.54 -16.60 5.28
C VAL A 269 -6.35 -18.10 5.10
N GLY A 270 -7.39 -18.83 4.67
CA GLY A 270 -7.30 -20.26 4.41
C GLY A 270 -6.26 -20.61 3.34
N LEU A 271 -6.34 -19.95 2.19
CA LEU A 271 -5.41 -20.18 1.08
C LEU A 271 -3.97 -19.79 1.42
N ARG A 272 -3.75 -18.64 2.07
CA ARG A 272 -2.41 -18.21 2.51
C ARG A 272 -1.79 -19.18 3.51
N ASN A 273 -2.55 -19.65 4.49
CA ASN A 273 -2.04 -20.59 5.48
C ASN A 273 -1.73 -21.94 4.83
N GLU A 274 -2.59 -22.44 3.96
CA GLU A 274 -2.34 -23.67 3.19
C GLU A 274 -1.05 -23.54 2.35
N LEU A 275 -0.88 -22.43 1.63
CA LEU A 275 0.33 -22.15 0.87
C LEU A 275 1.57 -22.19 1.77
N ARG A 276 1.56 -21.42 2.88
CA ARG A 276 2.66 -21.36 3.85
C ARG A 276 3.06 -22.75 4.36
N ASP A 277 2.09 -23.53 4.84
CA ASP A 277 2.35 -24.80 5.53
C ASP A 277 2.88 -25.84 4.55
N ARG A 278 2.35 -25.88 3.34
CA ARG A 278 2.80 -26.79 2.29
C ARG A 278 4.18 -26.41 1.72
N LEU A 279 4.47 -25.10 1.57
CA LEU A 279 5.81 -24.66 1.16
C LEU A 279 6.86 -24.99 2.22
N ARG A 280 6.57 -24.86 3.50
CA ARG A 280 7.46 -25.26 4.61
C ARG A 280 7.76 -26.76 4.61
N THR A 281 6.76 -27.55 4.29
CA THR A 281 6.95 -29.02 4.19
C THR A 281 7.83 -29.38 3.00
N ALA A 282 7.70 -28.67 1.88
CA ALA A 282 8.40 -28.96 0.64
C ALA A 282 9.82 -28.37 0.57
N VAL A 283 10.07 -27.25 1.30
CA VAL A 283 11.36 -26.54 1.39
C VAL A 283 11.68 -26.35 2.88
N LEU A 284 12.44 -27.30 3.47
CA LEU A 284 12.60 -27.43 4.93
C LEU A 284 13.25 -26.23 5.63
N ASP A 285 14.12 -25.50 4.94
CA ASP A 285 14.84 -24.33 5.46
C ASP A 285 14.18 -23.00 5.08
N LEU A 286 12.96 -23.01 4.53
CA LEU A 286 12.19 -21.83 4.19
C LEU A 286 11.86 -21.02 5.44
N VAL A 287 12.16 -19.71 5.39
CA VAL A 287 11.90 -18.76 6.46
C VAL A 287 10.69 -17.90 6.09
N VAL A 288 9.66 -17.89 6.94
CA VAL A 288 8.50 -17.01 6.77
C VAL A 288 8.77 -15.69 7.48
N VAL A 289 8.73 -14.60 6.73
CA VAL A 289 9.01 -13.25 7.26
C VAL A 289 7.85 -12.73 8.10
N GLY A 290 8.14 -12.16 9.26
CA GLY A 290 7.16 -11.53 10.15
C GLY A 290 6.12 -12.52 10.72
N GLU A 291 6.48 -13.78 10.88
CA GLU A 291 5.55 -14.86 11.23
C GLU A 291 4.88 -14.67 12.59
N SER A 292 5.58 -14.11 13.56
CA SER A 292 5.08 -13.92 14.92
C SER A 292 4.21 -12.66 15.07
N ALA A 293 4.16 -11.78 14.07
CA ALA A 293 3.29 -10.61 14.07
C ALA A 293 1.89 -10.94 13.51
N GLU A 294 0.93 -10.06 13.82
CA GLU A 294 -0.36 -10.05 13.14
C GLU A 294 -0.19 -9.67 11.67
N ARG A 295 -0.81 -10.42 10.76
CA ARG A 295 -0.64 -10.24 9.32
C ARG A 295 -1.96 -10.26 8.55
N VAL A 296 -1.99 -9.48 7.47
CA VAL A 296 -3.14 -9.50 6.55
C VAL A 296 -3.33 -10.86 5.89
N PRO A 297 -4.56 -11.17 5.47
CA PRO A 297 -4.90 -12.49 4.92
C PRO A 297 -4.22 -12.81 3.59
N HIS A 298 -3.79 -11.82 2.81
CA HIS A 298 -3.46 -11.97 1.40
C HIS A 298 -1.95 -11.93 1.07
N ILE A 299 -1.06 -11.65 2.02
CA ILE A 299 0.40 -11.58 1.78
C ILE A 299 1.12 -12.68 2.53
N LEU A 300 1.99 -13.38 1.82
CA LEU A 300 2.99 -14.31 2.34
C LEU A 300 4.36 -13.92 1.77
N ASN A 301 5.30 -13.57 2.65
CA ASN A 301 6.69 -13.34 2.28
C ASN A 301 7.55 -14.46 2.86
N VAL A 302 8.39 -15.05 2.01
CA VAL A 302 9.28 -16.14 2.37
C VAL A 302 10.69 -15.87 1.86
N CYS A 303 11.70 -16.24 2.66
CA CYS A 303 13.09 -16.26 2.23
C CYS A 303 13.56 -17.70 2.07
N VAL A 304 14.36 -17.95 1.04
CA VAL A 304 14.88 -19.29 0.71
C VAL A 304 16.41 -19.26 0.72
N PRO A 305 17.06 -19.73 1.81
CA PRO A 305 18.52 -19.73 1.91
C PRO A 305 19.22 -20.39 0.72
N GLY A 306 20.36 -19.83 0.29
CA GLY A 306 21.13 -20.33 -0.84
C GLY A 306 20.54 -20.05 -2.22
N THR A 307 19.64 -19.05 -2.30
CA THR A 307 19.05 -18.57 -3.57
C THR A 307 19.05 -17.03 -3.61
N ASP A 308 18.67 -16.47 -4.73
CA ASP A 308 18.35 -15.04 -4.90
C ASP A 308 16.96 -14.87 -5.51
N SER A 309 16.29 -13.77 -5.16
CA SER A 309 14.90 -13.52 -5.57
C SER A 309 14.76 -13.31 -7.08
N GLU A 310 15.74 -12.70 -7.75
CA GLU A 310 15.66 -12.43 -9.18
C GLU A 310 15.62 -13.74 -9.97
N THR A 311 16.56 -14.64 -9.70
CA THR A 311 16.62 -15.97 -10.33
C THR A 311 15.37 -16.79 -10.00
N LEU A 312 14.90 -16.76 -8.74
CA LEU A 312 13.66 -17.45 -8.36
C LEU A 312 12.45 -16.94 -9.14
N LEU A 313 12.30 -15.61 -9.27
CA LEU A 313 11.17 -14.99 -9.97
C LEU A 313 11.19 -15.26 -11.47
N VAL A 314 12.36 -15.24 -12.11
CA VAL A 314 12.50 -15.61 -13.52
C VAL A 314 12.04 -17.05 -13.77
N HIS A 315 12.45 -17.99 -12.92
CA HIS A 315 12.04 -19.38 -13.07
C HIS A 315 10.56 -19.62 -12.72
N LEU A 316 10.00 -18.87 -11.76
CA LEU A 316 8.57 -18.91 -11.46
C LEU A 316 7.74 -18.40 -12.63
N ASP A 317 8.15 -17.28 -13.26
CA ASP A 317 7.48 -16.72 -14.44
C ASP A 317 7.52 -17.72 -15.62
N GLN A 318 8.67 -18.38 -15.87
CA GLN A 318 8.78 -19.45 -16.85
C GLN A 318 7.85 -20.64 -16.55
N ALA A 319 7.56 -20.89 -15.28
CA ALA A 319 6.58 -21.88 -14.85
C ALA A 319 5.12 -21.38 -14.90
N GLY A 320 4.89 -20.12 -15.36
CA GLY A 320 3.59 -19.49 -15.44
C GLY A 320 3.04 -18.98 -14.10
N ILE A 321 3.90 -18.65 -13.15
CA ILE A 321 3.56 -18.16 -11.81
C ILE A 321 4.13 -16.76 -11.62
N ALA A 322 3.27 -15.74 -11.51
CA ALA A 322 3.66 -14.38 -11.19
C ALA A 322 3.73 -14.20 -9.66
N ALA A 323 4.89 -13.78 -9.18
CA ALA A 323 5.17 -13.39 -7.80
C ALA A 323 6.11 -12.17 -7.80
N SER A 324 6.52 -11.64 -6.64
CA SER A 324 7.39 -10.47 -6.54
C SER A 324 8.44 -10.66 -5.45
N SER A 325 9.56 -9.91 -5.52
CA SER A 325 10.52 -9.82 -4.40
C SER A 325 10.10 -8.81 -3.33
N GLY A 326 9.03 -8.00 -3.60
CA GLY A 326 8.68 -6.87 -2.74
C GLY A 326 9.52 -5.62 -3.00
N SER A 327 10.80 -5.77 -3.37
CA SER A 327 11.68 -4.65 -3.78
C SER A 327 11.58 -4.43 -5.29
N ALA A 328 11.52 -3.16 -5.74
CA ALA A 328 11.62 -2.85 -7.16
C ALA A 328 13.08 -3.07 -7.61
N CYS A 329 13.30 -3.94 -8.60
CA CYS A 329 14.61 -4.10 -9.25
C CYS A 329 15.02 -2.79 -9.92
N THR A 330 16.05 -2.12 -9.42
CA THR A 330 16.73 -1.03 -10.10
C THR A 330 18.09 -1.53 -10.55
N THR A 331 18.23 -1.68 -11.88
CA THR A 331 19.50 -1.83 -12.61
C THR A 331 20.66 -2.59 -11.93
N GLY A 332 20.72 -3.92 -12.13
CA GLY A 332 22.00 -4.63 -12.26
C GLY A 332 22.64 -5.23 -10.99
N ALA A 333 22.14 -4.95 -9.79
CA ALA A 333 22.54 -5.65 -8.57
C ALA A 333 21.31 -5.94 -7.70
N VAL A 334 21.18 -7.17 -7.22
CA VAL A 334 20.12 -7.54 -6.28
C VAL A 334 20.38 -6.84 -4.94
N GLU A 335 19.66 -5.76 -4.69
CA GLU A 335 19.68 -5.12 -3.37
C GLU A 335 18.61 -5.72 -2.46
N PRO A 336 18.92 -5.98 -1.19
CA PRO A 336 17.91 -6.47 -0.25
C PRO A 336 16.84 -5.39 -0.02
N SER A 337 15.63 -5.84 0.26
CA SER A 337 14.55 -4.93 0.66
C SER A 337 14.96 -4.12 1.90
N HIS A 338 14.73 -2.79 1.86
CA HIS A 338 14.94 -1.92 3.02
C HIS A 338 14.06 -2.34 4.21
N VAL A 339 12.89 -2.91 3.95
CA VAL A 339 11.98 -3.45 4.97
C VAL A 339 12.67 -4.60 5.71
N LEU A 340 13.19 -5.60 5.00
CA LEU A 340 13.84 -6.76 5.59
C LEU A 340 15.13 -6.37 6.31
N VAL A 341 15.87 -5.39 5.78
CA VAL A 341 17.05 -4.84 6.45
C VAL A 341 16.67 -4.12 7.74
N ALA A 342 15.59 -3.32 7.75
CA ALA A 342 15.09 -2.64 8.94
C ALA A 342 14.62 -3.62 10.03
N MET A 343 14.13 -4.81 9.64
CA MET A 343 13.78 -5.92 10.53
C MET A 343 14.99 -6.67 11.08
N GLY A 344 16.22 -6.35 10.64
CA GLY A 344 17.45 -7.04 11.04
C GLY A 344 17.65 -8.40 10.38
N ILE A 345 16.95 -8.70 9.27
CA ILE A 345 17.15 -9.94 8.51
C ILE A 345 18.52 -9.88 7.82
N PRO A 346 19.38 -10.90 7.98
CA PRO A 346 20.69 -10.96 7.33
C PRO A 346 20.59 -10.72 5.82
N ARG A 347 21.57 -9.99 5.24
CA ARG A 347 21.54 -9.56 3.84
C ARG A 347 21.41 -10.73 2.86
N ASP A 348 22.16 -11.79 3.09
CA ASP A 348 22.17 -13.02 2.29
C ASP A 348 20.80 -13.73 2.30
N LEU A 349 20.08 -13.63 3.40
CA LEU A 349 18.71 -14.14 3.49
C LEU A 349 17.70 -13.16 2.86
N ALA A 350 17.85 -11.86 3.08
CA ALA A 350 16.94 -10.85 2.57
C ALA A 350 16.90 -10.77 1.03
N ILE A 351 18.02 -11.04 0.35
CA ILE A 351 18.07 -11.07 -1.13
C ILE A 351 17.29 -12.25 -1.73
N SER A 352 16.98 -13.29 -0.96
CA SER A 352 16.24 -14.48 -1.41
C SER A 352 14.72 -14.36 -1.24
N ALA A 353 14.23 -13.18 -0.82
CA ALA A 353 12.83 -12.99 -0.46
C ALA A 353 11.90 -13.05 -1.67
N VAL A 354 10.85 -13.88 -1.56
CA VAL A 354 9.74 -13.96 -2.52
C VAL A 354 8.43 -13.66 -1.81
N ARG A 355 7.69 -12.69 -2.34
CA ARG A 355 6.35 -12.35 -1.88
C ARG A 355 5.30 -12.98 -2.79
N PHE A 356 4.44 -13.78 -2.22
CA PHE A 356 3.17 -14.20 -2.83
C PHE A 356 2.05 -13.33 -2.27
N SER A 357 1.26 -12.73 -3.14
CA SER A 357 0.10 -11.95 -2.72
C SER A 357 -1.15 -12.39 -3.46
N LEU A 358 -2.08 -12.92 -2.70
CA LEU A 358 -3.32 -13.51 -3.15
C LEU A 358 -4.36 -12.40 -3.41
N GLY A 359 -5.37 -12.70 -4.21
CA GLY A 359 -6.44 -11.76 -4.49
C GLY A 359 -7.78 -12.43 -4.71
N ARG A 360 -8.78 -11.65 -5.09
CA ARG A 360 -10.17 -12.08 -5.26
C ARG A 360 -10.34 -13.28 -6.22
N THR A 361 -9.46 -13.41 -7.19
CA THR A 361 -9.51 -14.49 -8.18
C THR A 361 -8.62 -15.67 -7.86
N THR A 362 -7.86 -15.63 -6.76
CA THR A 362 -6.98 -16.71 -6.36
C THR A 362 -7.79 -17.92 -5.90
N THR A 363 -7.46 -19.09 -6.41
CA THR A 363 -8.13 -20.36 -6.15
C THR A 363 -7.22 -21.36 -5.46
N LYS A 364 -7.82 -22.44 -4.94
CA LYS A 364 -7.04 -23.58 -4.40
C LYS A 364 -6.15 -24.21 -5.49
N ALA A 365 -6.60 -24.28 -6.74
CA ALA A 365 -5.80 -24.82 -7.84
C ALA A 365 -4.54 -23.99 -8.10
N ASP A 366 -4.59 -22.67 -7.92
CA ASP A 366 -3.42 -21.80 -8.01
C ASP A 366 -2.40 -22.16 -6.89
N ILE A 367 -2.88 -22.37 -5.67
CA ILE A 367 -2.05 -22.77 -4.53
C ILE A 367 -1.41 -24.14 -4.80
N ASP A 368 -2.19 -25.14 -5.26
CA ASP A 368 -1.69 -26.47 -5.59
C ASP A 368 -0.55 -26.40 -6.61
N ARG A 369 -0.70 -25.55 -7.64
CA ARG A 369 0.31 -25.34 -8.65
C ARG A 369 1.60 -24.72 -8.10
N VAL A 370 1.49 -23.69 -7.27
CA VAL A 370 2.68 -23.07 -6.65
C VAL A 370 3.42 -24.07 -5.77
N VAL A 371 2.71 -24.87 -4.98
CA VAL A 371 3.30 -25.89 -4.11
C VAL A 371 4.00 -26.99 -4.91
N GLU A 372 3.53 -27.33 -6.10
CA GLU A 372 4.18 -28.27 -6.99
C GLU A 372 5.45 -27.70 -7.63
N GLU A 373 5.39 -26.47 -8.15
CA GLU A 373 6.48 -25.88 -8.96
C GLU A 373 7.57 -25.21 -8.12
N PHE A 374 7.22 -24.53 -7.02
CA PHE A 374 8.19 -23.76 -6.22
C PHE A 374 9.38 -24.57 -5.71
N PRO A 375 9.20 -25.80 -5.15
CA PRO A 375 10.33 -26.62 -4.72
C PRO A 375 11.24 -27.05 -5.89
N ARG A 376 10.67 -27.29 -7.08
CA ARG A 376 11.43 -27.60 -8.29
C ARG A 376 12.29 -26.42 -8.73
N VAL A 377 11.71 -25.22 -8.68
CA VAL A 377 12.42 -23.95 -8.96
C VAL A 377 13.56 -23.76 -7.97
N VAL A 378 13.30 -23.89 -6.66
CA VAL A 378 14.32 -23.79 -5.61
C VAL A 378 15.48 -24.77 -5.84
N ALA A 379 15.18 -26.03 -6.11
CA ALA A 379 16.22 -27.04 -6.37
C ALA A 379 17.08 -26.69 -7.59
N ARG A 380 16.46 -26.19 -8.67
CA ARG A 380 17.17 -25.76 -9.89
C ARG A 380 18.10 -24.60 -9.60
N VAL A 381 17.64 -23.56 -8.90
CA VAL A 381 18.44 -22.37 -8.57
C VAL A 381 19.63 -22.74 -7.70
N ARG A 382 19.43 -23.57 -6.66
CA ARG A 382 20.50 -24.04 -5.79
C ARG A 382 21.55 -24.87 -6.53
N SER A 383 21.12 -25.75 -7.46
CA SER A 383 22.04 -26.56 -8.27
C SER A 383 22.92 -25.69 -9.18
N ALA A 384 22.36 -24.62 -9.77
CA ALA A 384 23.11 -23.67 -10.59
C ALA A 384 24.13 -22.86 -9.77
N ALA A 385 23.75 -22.42 -8.57
CA ALA A 385 24.64 -21.70 -7.67
C ALA A 385 25.82 -22.57 -7.19
N GLY A 386 25.57 -23.85 -6.86
CA GLY A 386 26.61 -24.82 -6.48
C GLY A 386 27.61 -25.12 -7.61
N ALA A 387 27.17 -25.15 -8.86
CA ALA A 387 28.04 -25.36 -10.01
C ALA A 387 28.97 -24.16 -10.27
N SER A 388 28.53 -22.93 -9.99
CA SER A 388 29.32 -21.70 -10.18
C SER A 388 30.41 -21.48 -9.10
N SER A 389 30.31 -22.14 -7.95
CA SER A 389 31.28 -22.05 -6.84
C SER A 389 32.47 -23.02 -6.97
N HIS A 390 32.48 -23.92 -7.96
CA HIS A 390 33.51 -24.94 -8.19
C HIS A 390 34.24 -24.80 -9.53
N GLY A 391 34.00 -23.72 -10.28
CA GLY A 391 34.72 -23.32 -11.49
C GLY A 391 35.50 -22.02 -11.22
#